data_3be1a37c5d78c1cb8801e0d03c72a168
#
_entry.id   3be1a37c5d78c1cb8801e0d03c72a168
#
_cell.length_a   1.000
_cell.length_b   1.000
_cell.length_c   1.000
_cell.angle_alpha   90.00
_cell.angle_beta   90.00
_cell.angle_gamma   90.00
#
_symmetry.space_group_name_H-M   'P 1'
#
loop_
_entity.id
_entity.type
_entity.pdbx_description
1 polymer ?
#
loop_
_entity_poly.entity_id
_entity_poly.type
_entity_poly.pdbx_seq_one_letter_code
_entity_poly.pdbx_strand_id
1 'polypeptide(L)'
;MHSKPVGRRSNPTRRNVLGTIAGVAAAGVVGGYAWDHLRQGSDDHGGTVADRTGTGPSAQATGAHTFERLSAPARTVVRAADGGTLATFTDGARTAVLTGPTRTFSEPRTTEAKVTTDAWVRVLPHEWQRGTEKSASFRSWFRKALGDTSPDVFAVAFQYSSAGAPDKHNASGVRYAGTAHFGPRNAAVNNPLDFAFHDEQSDFYDYLGLPWTFPDGTRVQPEKARYGDADCSGFQRLVWGYRMGIPLHNTNTKGAGLPRRAYAIAADGPGRLVIPHTGKQQATDLSVLQPGDLVFFAIIKDRPDFIDHCGMYMGLDDQGRHRFYSSRSAANGPTMGDMSGHALLDGTDFYARGFRAARRL
;
A
#
# COMPACT_ATOMS: atom_id res chain seq x y z
N MET A 1 -11.61 51.48 53.81
CA MET A 1 -12.99 51.06 53.78
C MET A 1 -13.66 51.71 52.59
N HIS A 2 -13.68 51.12 51.41
CA HIS A 2 -14.54 51.50 50.31
C HIS A 2 -14.53 50.35 49.32
N SER A 3 -15.61 49.64 49.28
CA SER A 3 -15.95 48.59 48.33
C SER A 3 -16.31 49.18 46.97
N LYS A 4 -15.75 48.64 45.90
CA LYS A 4 -16.15 48.94 44.51
C LYS A 4 -17.05 47.81 43.99
N PRO A 5 -18.06 48.10 43.18
CA PRO A 5 -19.01 47.12 42.66
C PRO A 5 -18.52 46.42 41.36
N VAL A 6 -18.94 45.18 41.23
CA VAL A 6 -18.66 44.30 40.12
C VAL A 6 -19.62 44.65 38.94
N GLY A 7 -19.03 44.92 37.79
CA GLY A 7 -19.77 45.15 36.56
C GLY A 7 -20.24 43.87 35.87
N ARG A 8 -21.54 43.74 35.60
CA ARG A 8 -22.20 42.73 34.78
C ARG A 8 -21.80 42.93 33.31
N ARG A 9 -21.29 41.87 32.69
CA ARG A 9 -21.20 41.78 31.21
C ARG A 9 -22.42 41.13 30.65
N SER A 10 -23.06 41.80 29.71
CA SER A 10 -24.21 41.38 28.93
C SER A 10 -23.82 40.40 27.82
N ASN A 11 -24.58 39.30 27.69
CA ASN A 11 -24.57 38.36 26.55
C ASN A 11 -25.17 38.99 25.30
N PRO A 12 -24.61 38.83 24.10
CA PRO A 12 -25.34 39.15 22.88
C PRO A 12 -26.17 37.96 22.39
N THR A 13 -27.36 38.30 22.00
CA THR A 13 -28.46 37.53 21.47
C THR A 13 -28.10 36.73 20.20
N ARG A 14 -28.56 35.48 20.15
CA ARG A 14 -28.57 34.65 18.93
C ARG A 14 -29.51 35.30 17.88
N ARG A 15 -28.98 35.60 16.72
CA ARG A 15 -29.77 35.83 15.49
C ARG A 15 -29.73 34.53 14.66
N ASN A 16 -30.91 33.92 14.52
CA ASN A 16 -31.17 32.85 13.55
C ASN A 16 -31.02 33.40 12.14
N VAL A 17 -30.11 32.78 11.34
CA VAL A 17 -30.13 32.92 9.89
C VAL A 17 -30.44 31.53 9.34
N LEU A 18 -31.64 31.34 8.89
CA LEU A 18 -32.07 30.26 8.03
C LEU A 18 -31.39 30.47 6.65
N GLY A 19 -30.35 29.72 6.37
CA GLY A 19 -29.76 29.63 5.04
C GLY A 19 -30.12 28.29 4.42
N THR A 20 -30.80 28.32 3.32
CA THR A 20 -31.23 27.22 2.48
C THR A 20 -30.07 26.34 2.08
N ILE A 21 -30.10 25.07 2.48
CA ILE A 21 -29.13 24.05 2.05
C ILE A 21 -29.55 23.58 0.66
N ALA A 22 -28.87 24.07 -0.36
CA ALA A 22 -28.84 23.41 -1.65
C ALA A 22 -27.85 22.22 -1.54
N GLY A 23 -28.39 21.02 -1.37
CA GLY A 23 -27.64 19.80 -1.37
C GLY A 23 -27.07 19.53 -2.77
N VAL A 24 -25.77 19.70 -2.95
CA VAL A 24 -25.04 19.16 -4.08
C VAL A 24 -24.45 17.83 -3.63
N ALA A 25 -24.98 16.75 -4.19
CA ALA A 25 -24.45 15.41 -4.03
C ALA A 25 -23.06 15.31 -4.69
N ALA A 26 -22.01 15.57 -3.91
CA ALA A 26 -20.61 15.44 -4.33
C ALA A 26 -20.01 14.05 -4.05
N ALA A 27 -20.86 13.02 -3.82
CA ALA A 27 -20.39 11.67 -3.50
C ALA A 27 -19.95 10.83 -4.74
N GLY A 28 -20.08 11.36 -5.96
CA GLY A 28 -19.82 10.61 -7.21
C GLY A 28 -18.45 10.87 -7.87
N VAL A 29 -17.69 11.89 -7.47
CA VAL A 29 -16.55 12.37 -8.25
C VAL A 29 -15.20 11.81 -7.78
N VAL A 30 -15.05 11.44 -6.51
CA VAL A 30 -13.75 10.96 -5.98
C VAL A 30 -13.43 9.53 -6.42
N GLY A 31 -14.44 8.69 -6.64
CA GLY A 31 -14.25 7.33 -7.18
C GLY A 31 -13.93 7.31 -8.68
N GLY A 32 -14.39 8.29 -9.45
CA GLY A 32 -14.18 8.37 -10.89
C GLY A 32 -12.76 8.76 -11.29
N TYR A 33 -12.10 9.63 -10.53
CA TYR A 33 -10.75 10.07 -10.86
C TYR A 33 -9.70 8.96 -10.77
N ALA A 34 -9.83 8.03 -9.83
CA ALA A 34 -8.91 6.90 -9.72
C ALA A 34 -9.06 5.88 -10.86
N TRP A 35 -10.27 5.73 -11.43
CA TRP A 35 -10.57 4.75 -12.48
C TRP A 35 -10.20 5.22 -13.89
N ASP A 36 -10.36 6.51 -14.22
CA ASP A 36 -9.99 7.03 -15.54
C ASP A 36 -8.47 7.12 -15.74
N HIS A 37 -7.71 7.36 -14.68
CA HIS A 37 -6.25 7.44 -14.76
C HIS A 37 -5.56 6.08 -14.96
N LEU A 38 -6.24 4.97 -14.68
CA LEU A 38 -5.72 3.61 -14.91
C LEU A 38 -5.77 3.17 -16.37
N ARG A 39 -6.52 3.87 -17.23
CA ARG A 39 -6.69 3.51 -18.64
C ARG A 39 -5.68 4.14 -19.61
N GLN A 40 -4.89 5.13 -19.20
CA GLN A 40 -3.95 5.85 -20.06
C GLN A 40 -2.50 5.62 -19.67
N GLY A 41 -2.03 4.40 -19.77
CA GLY A 41 -0.63 4.09 -19.44
C GLY A 41 -0.18 2.76 -20.00
N SER A 42 -0.34 2.54 -21.29
CA SER A 42 0.53 1.64 -22.03
C SER A 42 1.71 2.45 -22.53
N ASP A 43 2.90 1.92 -22.26
CA ASP A 43 4.20 2.33 -22.77
C ASP A 43 4.97 3.33 -21.89
N ASP A 44 5.87 2.85 -21.09
CA ASP A 44 7.32 2.89 -21.10
C ASP A 44 7.92 2.57 -19.73
N HIS A 45 8.98 1.77 -19.70
CA HIS A 45 9.50 1.10 -18.53
C HIS A 45 10.75 1.80 -18.00
N GLY A 46 10.60 2.51 -16.92
CA GLY A 46 11.73 3.09 -16.18
C GLY A 46 11.72 2.63 -14.72
N GLY A 47 12.47 1.65 -14.44
CA GLY A 47 12.63 0.90 -13.20
C GLY A 47 12.48 -0.56 -13.57
N THR A 48 13.56 -1.32 -13.51
CA THR A 48 13.71 -2.58 -14.24
C THR A 48 12.66 -3.62 -13.87
N VAL A 49 11.58 -3.65 -14.62
CA VAL A 49 10.80 -4.86 -14.82
C VAL A 49 11.43 -5.54 -16.02
N ALA A 50 12.35 -6.47 -15.78
CA ALA A 50 13.02 -7.20 -16.83
C ALA A 50 12.08 -8.28 -17.37
N ASP A 51 11.97 -8.25 -18.67
CA ASP A 51 11.66 -9.29 -19.63
C ASP A 51 10.53 -10.27 -19.34
N ARG A 52 9.53 -10.20 -20.20
CA ARG A 52 8.43 -11.16 -20.32
C ARG A 52 8.91 -12.37 -21.12
N THR A 53 9.56 -13.32 -20.48
CA THR A 53 9.80 -14.64 -21.07
C THR A 53 8.85 -15.64 -20.43
N GLY A 54 7.75 -15.91 -21.11
CA GLY A 54 6.84 -16.97 -20.75
C GLY A 54 5.50 -16.78 -21.45
N THR A 55 5.06 -17.82 -22.17
CA THR A 55 3.67 -17.98 -22.61
C THR A 55 2.80 -18.06 -21.35
N GLY A 56 2.29 -16.92 -20.90
CA GLY A 56 1.36 -16.85 -19.77
C GLY A 56 0.05 -17.61 -20.08
N PRO A 57 -0.76 -17.89 -19.07
CA PRO A 57 -1.97 -18.72 -19.18
C PRO A 57 -3.13 -18.04 -19.94
N SER A 58 -2.86 -17.26 -20.98
CA SER A 58 -3.92 -16.63 -21.81
C SER A 58 -4.85 -17.66 -22.46
N ALA A 59 -4.37 -18.88 -22.71
CA ALA A 59 -5.18 -19.99 -23.21
C ALA A 59 -5.98 -20.70 -22.12
N GLN A 60 -5.59 -20.58 -20.83
CA GLN A 60 -6.26 -21.21 -19.69
C GLN A 60 -7.42 -20.35 -19.14
N ALA A 61 -7.44 -19.07 -19.45
CA ALA A 61 -8.45 -18.11 -18.95
C ALA A 61 -9.89 -18.41 -19.43
N THR A 62 -10.05 -19.16 -20.53
CA THR A 62 -11.35 -19.55 -21.12
C THR A 62 -11.79 -20.96 -20.76
N GLY A 63 -10.93 -21.76 -20.10
CA GLY A 63 -11.21 -23.15 -19.72
C GLY A 63 -12.12 -23.29 -18.50
N ALA A 64 -12.60 -24.51 -18.26
CA ALA A 64 -13.30 -24.87 -17.03
C ALA A 64 -12.34 -24.68 -15.82
N HIS A 65 -12.84 -24.06 -14.77
CA HIS A 65 -12.10 -23.88 -13.53
C HIS A 65 -12.98 -24.22 -12.32
N THR A 66 -12.34 -24.60 -11.22
CA THR A 66 -13.02 -24.96 -9.97
C THR A 66 -12.59 -24.04 -8.85
N PHE A 67 -13.46 -23.90 -7.84
CA PHE A 67 -13.22 -23.10 -6.65
C PHE A 67 -12.99 -24.05 -5.47
N GLU A 68 -11.75 -24.13 -5.03
CA GLU A 68 -11.33 -24.93 -3.87
C GLU A 68 -11.33 -24.05 -2.62
N ARG A 69 -11.95 -24.54 -1.53
CA ARG A 69 -11.98 -23.83 -0.27
C ARG A 69 -10.92 -24.33 0.68
N LEU A 70 -10.07 -23.42 1.16
CA LEU A 70 -9.03 -23.69 2.14
C LEU A 70 -9.27 -22.90 3.43
N SER A 71 -8.71 -23.40 4.54
CA SER A 71 -8.69 -22.77 5.87
C SER A 71 -7.27 -22.32 6.23
N ALA A 72 -7.13 -21.46 7.24
CA ALA A 72 -5.86 -21.03 7.81
C ALA A 72 -4.89 -20.31 6.82
N PRO A 73 -5.19 -19.12 6.34
CA PRO A 73 -6.43 -18.35 6.52
C PRO A 73 -7.55 -18.84 5.60
N ALA A 74 -8.80 -18.53 5.98
CA ALA A 74 -9.97 -18.85 5.16
C ALA A 74 -9.85 -18.15 3.79
N ARG A 75 -9.77 -18.96 2.71
CA ARG A 75 -9.55 -18.48 1.34
C ARG A 75 -10.14 -19.41 0.30
N THR A 76 -10.34 -18.89 -0.88
CA THR A 76 -10.75 -19.65 -2.05
C THR A 76 -9.62 -19.62 -3.09
N VAL A 77 -9.20 -20.78 -3.55
CA VAL A 77 -8.25 -20.95 -4.64
C VAL A 77 -9.00 -21.37 -5.89
N VAL A 78 -8.74 -20.68 -6.99
CA VAL A 78 -9.28 -21.04 -8.30
C VAL A 78 -8.27 -21.92 -9.00
N ARG A 79 -8.71 -23.14 -9.39
CA ARG A 79 -7.90 -24.12 -10.10
C ARG A 79 -8.30 -24.22 -11.56
N ALA A 80 -7.32 -24.24 -12.43
CA ALA A 80 -7.50 -24.62 -13.83
C ALA A 80 -7.79 -26.12 -13.98
N ALA A 81 -8.18 -26.55 -15.17
CA ALA A 81 -8.48 -27.95 -15.45
C ALA A 81 -7.29 -28.90 -15.25
N ASP A 82 -6.07 -28.41 -15.40
CA ASP A 82 -4.82 -29.14 -15.13
C ASP A 82 -4.40 -29.14 -13.66
N GLY A 83 -5.21 -28.54 -12.76
CA GLY A 83 -4.92 -28.38 -11.33
C GLY A 83 -4.07 -27.17 -10.96
N GLY A 84 -3.56 -26.43 -11.94
CA GLY A 84 -2.78 -25.21 -11.70
C GLY A 84 -3.59 -24.13 -10.97
N THR A 85 -2.94 -23.28 -10.18
CA THR A 85 -3.59 -22.14 -9.52
C THR A 85 -3.77 -20.99 -10.51
N LEU A 86 -5.00 -20.51 -10.65
CA LEU A 86 -5.31 -19.30 -11.44
C LEU A 86 -5.41 -18.07 -10.57
N ALA A 87 -5.94 -18.19 -9.36
CA ALA A 87 -6.10 -17.10 -8.43
C ALA A 87 -6.31 -17.55 -7.00
N THR A 88 -6.01 -16.67 -6.04
CA THR A 88 -6.31 -16.85 -4.62
C THR A 88 -7.00 -15.62 -4.07
N PHE A 89 -8.11 -15.83 -3.35
CA PHE A 89 -8.93 -14.81 -2.71
C PHE A 89 -9.09 -15.15 -1.23
N THR A 90 -8.75 -14.21 -0.35
CA THR A 90 -8.83 -14.41 1.11
C THR A 90 -10.07 -13.71 1.66
N ASP A 91 -10.82 -14.40 2.54
CA ASP A 91 -12.03 -13.85 3.16
C ASP A 91 -11.72 -12.57 3.94
N GLY A 92 -12.55 -11.55 3.71
CA GLY A 92 -12.40 -10.24 4.32
C GLY A 92 -11.31 -9.37 3.68
N ALA A 93 -10.66 -9.83 2.59
CA ALA A 93 -9.65 -9.04 1.88
C ALA A 93 -10.11 -8.64 0.48
N ARG A 94 -9.60 -7.54 -0.02
CA ARG A 94 -9.75 -7.10 -1.41
C ARG A 94 -8.54 -7.46 -2.28
N THR A 95 -7.45 -7.91 -1.67
CA THR A 95 -6.27 -8.40 -2.40
C THR A 95 -6.60 -9.71 -3.11
N ALA A 96 -6.40 -9.73 -4.42
CA ALA A 96 -6.46 -10.93 -5.25
C ALA A 96 -5.07 -11.20 -5.82
N VAL A 97 -4.56 -12.41 -5.62
CA VAL A 97 -3.32 -12.87 -6.26
C VAL A 97 -3.70 -13.78 -7.42
N LEU A 98 -3.39 -13.34 -8.64
CA LEU A 98 -3.65 -14.09 -9.87
C LEU A 98 -2.33 -14.61 -10.43
N THR A 99 -2.39 -15.77 -11.10
CA THR A 99 -1.26 -16.29 -11.86
C THR A 99 -1.26 -15.66 -13.27
N GLY A 100 -0.13 -15.10 -13.67
CA GLY A 100 0.05 -14.45 -14.96
C GLY A 100 1.44 -14.72 -15.55
N PRO A 101 1.85 -14.02 -16.61
CA PRO A 101 3.18 -14.12 -17.18
C PRO A 101 4.26 -13.88 -16.11
N THR A 102 5.29 -14.70 -16.11
CA THR A 102 6.44 -14.54 -15.22
C THR A 102 7.17 -13.23 -15.50
N ARG A 103 7.57 -12.54 -14.45
CA ARG A 103 8.31 -11.29 -14.51
C ARG A 103 9.30 -11.19 -13.35
N THR A 104 10.33 -10.36 -13.51
CA THR A 104 11.39 -10.18 -12.53
C THR A 104 11.45 -8.73 -12.08
N PHE A 105 11.47 -8.53 -10.77
CA PHE A 105 11.72 -7.25 -10.13
C PHE A 105 13.16 -7.20 -9.62
N SER A 106 13.87 -6.11 -9.90
CA SER A 106 15.27 -5.93 -9.49
C SER A 106 15.61 -4.46 -9.26
N GLU A 107 16.55 -4.20 -8.35
CA GLU A 107 17.11 -2.88 -8.06
C GLU A 107 18.63 -2.99 -7.96
N PRO A 108 19.37 -3.14 -9.08
CA PRO A 108 20.81 -3.46 -9.07
C PRO A 108 21.69 -2.38 -8.41
N ARG A 109 21.16 -1.17 -8.13
CA ARG A 109 21.86 -0.13 -7.37
C ARG A 109 21.83 -0.36 -5.86
N THR A 110 20.93 -1.18 -5.36
CA THR A 110 20.67 -1.35 -3.92
C THR A 110 20.81 -2.79 -3.46
N THR A 111 20.67 -3.76 -4.36
CA THR A 111 20.83 -5.20 -4.11
C THR A 111 21.07 -5.98 -5.40
N GLU A 112 21.77 -7.10 -5.31
CA GLU A 112 21.88 -8.07 -6.40
C GLU A 112 20.68 -9.02 -6.47
N ALA A 113 19.91 -9.12 -5.38
CA ALA A 113 18.75 -10.00 -5.28
C ALA A 113 17.64 -9.60 -6.25
N LYS A 114 16.95 -10.61 -6.79
CA LYS A 114 15.85 -10.47 -7.72
C LYS A 114 14.64 -11.26 -7.22
N VAL A 115 13.45 -10.73 -7.44
CA VAL A 115 12.19 -11.45 -7.20
C VAL A 115 11.57 -11.79 -8.55
N THR A 116 11.61 -13.07 -8.90
CA THR A 116 10.96 -13.59 -10.10
C THR A 116 9.65 -14.26 -9.71
N THR A 117 8.55 -13.81 -10.29
CA THR A 117 7.21 -14.26 -9.88
C THR A 117 6.22 -14.24 -11.05
N ASP A 118 5.28 -15.16 -11.00
CA ASP A 118 4.07 -15.21 -11.83
C ASP A 118 2.84 -14.63 -11.10
N ALA A 119 3.01 -14.19 -9.85
CA ALA A 119 1.97 -13.57 -9.06
C ALA A 119 1.67 -12.14 -9.54
N TRP A 120 0.40 -11.88 -9.86
CA TRP A 120 -0.16 -10.58 -10.21
C TRP A 120 -1.13 -10.13 -9.13
N VAL A 121 -0.78 -9.07 -8.40
CA VAL A 121 -1.54 -8.60 -7.25
C VAL A 121 -2.54 -7.53 -7.70
N ARG A 122 -3.83 -7.86 -7.65
CA ARG A 122 -4.95 -7.00 -8.05
C ARG A 122 -5.84 -6.66 -6.85
N VAL A 123 -6.65 -5.63 -6.99
CA VAL A 123 -7.62 -5.21 -5.97
C VAL A 123 -9.03 -5.49 -6.47
N LEU A 124 -9.78 -6.27 -5.68
CA LEU A 124 -11.21 -6.53 -5.90
C LEU A 124 -12.03 -5.25 -5.65
N PRO A 125 -13.15 -5.08 -6.35
CA PRO A 125 -14.10 -3.97 -6.07
C PRO A 125 -14.62 -3.98 -4.62
N HIS A 126 -14.84 -5.18 -4.07
CA HIS A 126 -15.33 -5.43 -2.72
C HIS A 126 -14.51 -6.52 -2.04
N GLU A 127 -14.59 -6.59 -0.71
CA GLU A 127 -13.98 -7.67 0.06
C GLU A 127 -14.50 -9.04 -0.39
N TRP A 128 -13.58 -9.99 -0.48
CA TRP A 128 -13.94 -11.37 -0.80
C TRP A 128 -14.67 -12.02 0.36
N GLN A 129 -15.74 -12.72 0.03
CA GLN A 129 -16.49 -13.59 0.95
C GLN A 129 -16.83 -14.89 0.22
N ARG A 130 -16.94 -15.97 0.98
CA ARG A 130 -17.45 -17.25 0.43
C ARG A 130 -18.79 -17.04 -0.27
N GLY A 131 -18.90 -17.47 -1.51
CA GLY A 131 -20.10 -17.29 -2.34
C GLY A 131 -20.01 -16.12 -3.33
N THR A 132 -19.00 -15.23 -3.19
CA THR A 132 -18.74 -14.14 -4.14
C THR A 132 -18.55 -14.64 -5.57
N GLU A 133 -18.00 -15.84 -5.73
CA GLU A 133 -17.78 -16.51 -7.02
C GLU A 133 -19.08 -16.73 -7.82
N LYS A 134 -20.23 -16.73 -7.16
CA LYS A 134 -21.55 -16.88 -7.80
C LYS A 134 -22.09 -15.57 -8.40
N SER A 135 -21.53 -14.41 -8.01
CA SER A 135 -22.03 -13.12 -8.49
C SER A 135 -21.61 -12.84 -9.94
N ALA A 136 -22.48 -12.22 -10.72
CA ALA A 136 -22.19 -11.84 -12.09
C ALA A 136 -21.09 -10.77 -12.18
N SER A 137 -21.05 -9.85 -11.22
CA SER A 137 -20.06 -8.78 -11.12
C SER A 137 -18.64 -9.35 -10.91
N PHE A 138 -18.51 -10.31 -9.96
CA PHE A 138 -17.23 -10.99 -9.76
C PHE A 138 -16.79 -11.74 -11.03
N ARG A 139 -17.68 -12.54 -11.62
CA ARG A 139 -17.34 -13.31 -12.84
C ARG A 139 -16.91 -12.41 -14.00
N SER A 140 -17.53 -11.24 -14.14
CA SER A 140 -17.13 -10.25 -15.14
C SER A 140 -15.75 -9.67 -14.83
N TRP A 141 -15.51 -9.28 -13.58
CA TRP A 141 -14.21 -8.78 -13.11
C TRP A 141 -13.11 -9.84 -13.29
N PHE A 142 -13.36 -11.08 -12.86
CA PHE A 142 -12.38 -12.17 -12.88
C PHE A 142 -11.93 -12.51 -14.30
N ARG A 143 -12.85 -12.59 -15.27
CA ARG A 143 -12.50 -12.81 -16.68
C ARG A 143 -11.59 -11.72 -17.24
N LYS A 144 -11.80 -10.47 -16.85
CA LYS A 144 -10.93 -9.36 -17.25
C LYS A 144 -9.57 -9.43 -16.56
N ALA A 145 -9.56 -9.75 -15.27
CA ALA A 145 -8.35 -9.77 -14.46
C ALA A 145 -7.38 -10.90 -14.85
N LEU A 146 -7.88 -12.07 -15.29
CA LEU A 146 -7.04 -13.21 -15.68
C LEU A 146 -6.16 -12.92 -16.89
N GLY A 147 -6.53 -12.03 -17.79
CA GLY A 147 -5.73 -11.67 -18.98
C GLY A 147 -5.09 -10.28 -18.88
N ASP A 148 -5.29 -9.59 -17.77
CA ASP A 148 -4.85 -8.20 -17.62
C ASP A 148 -3.36 -8.14 -17.25
N THR A 149 -2.54 -7.61 -18.17
CA THR A 149 -1.11 -7.34 -17.97
C THR A 149 -0.80 -5.87 -17.73
N SER A 150 -1.82 -5.02 -17.50
CA SER A 150 -1.61 -3.64 -17.04
C SER A 150 -0.90 -3.61 -15.68
N PRO A 151 -0.24 -2.51 -15.30
CA PRO A 151 0.46 -2.42 -14.04
C PRO A 151 -0.41 -2.82 -12.84
N ASP A 152 0.04 -3.84 -12.11
CA ASP A 152 -0.55 -4.29 -10.85
C ASP A 152 0.07 -3.54 -9.66
N VAL A 153 -0.25 -3.96 -8.43
CA VAL A 153 0.29 -3.34 -7.21
C VAL A 153 1.81 -3.22 -7.24
N PHE A 154 2.53 -4.27 -7.65
CA PHE A 154 4.00 -4.24 -7.67
C PHE A 154 4.55 -3.35 -8.78
N ALA A 155 4.03 -3.48 -10.00
CA ALA A 155 4.44 -2.64 -11.10
C ALA A 155 4.16 -1.16 -10.82
N VAL A 156 3.04 -0.84 -10.15
CA VAL A 156 2.73 0.50 -9.65
C VAL A 156 3.74 0.93 -8.58
N ALA A 157 4.06 0.07 -7.61
CA ALA A 157 5.02 0.38 -6.55
C ALA A 157 6.41 0.72 -7.11
N PHE A 158 6.87 -0.04 -8.10
CA PHE A 158 8.17 0.19 -8.75
C PHE A 158 8.24 1.47 -9.59
N GLN A 159 7.10 2.08 -9.94
CA GLN A 159 7.08 3.42 -10.56
C GLN A 159 7.57 4.54 -9.64
N TYR A 160 7.77 4.25 -8.36
CA TYR A 160 8.24 5.19 -7.33
C TYR A 160 9.65 4.86 -6.84
N SER A 161 10.31 3.87 -7.43
CA SER A 161 11.63 3.43 -7.01
C SER A 161 12.62 4.59 -6.90
N SER A 162 13.35 4.65 -5.79
CA SER A 162 14.43 5.60 -5.57
C SER A 162 15.61 5.43 -6.54
N ALA A 163 15.62 4.35 -7.33
CA ALA A 163 16.62 4.11 -8.36
C ALA A 163 16.44 4.97 -9.64
N GLY A 164 15.54 5.96 -9.63
CA GLY A 164 15.39 6.91 -10.72
C GLY A 164 14.23 6.61 -11.67
N ALA A 165 13.09 6.22 -11.13
CA ALA A 165 11.87 6.09 -11.92
C ALA A 165 11.52 7.44 -12.60
N PRO A 166 11.17 7.44 -13.91
CA PRO A 166 10.83 8.67 -14.61
C PRO A 166 9.49 9.24 -14.12
N ASP A 167 9.40 10.55 -14.09
CA ASP A 167 8.16 11.25 -13.75
C ASP A 167 7.07 10.98 -14.79
N LYS A 168 5.87 10.75 -14.29
CA LYS A 168 4.65 10.61 -15.10
C LYS A 168 3.59 11.57 -14.60
N HIS A 169 2.95 12.26 -15.53
CA HIS A 169 1.88 13.22 -15.25
C HIS A 169 0.60 12.79 -15.93
N ASN A 170 -0.53 13.08 -15.29
CA ASN A 170 -1.83 12.86 -15.92
C ASN A 170 -2.17 14.01 -16.89
N ALA A 171 -3.33 13.92 -17.54
CA ALA A 171 -3.81 14.94 -18.47
C ALA A 171 -3.96 16.34 -17.85
N SER A 172 -4.10 16.44 -16.54
CA SER A 172 -4.16 17.70 -15.77
C SER A 172 -2.78 18.20 -15.33
N GLY A 173 -1.68 17.54 -15.73
CA GLY A 173 -0.32 17.92 -15.36
C GLY A 173 0.07 17.50 -13.94
N VAL A 174 -0.73 16.68 -13.26
CA VAL A 174 -0.43 16.20 -11.91
C VAL A 174 0.50 15.01 -11.96
N ARG A 175 1.64 15.10 -11.27
CA ARG A 175 2.59 14.01 -11.11
C ARG A 175 1.94 12.87 -10.31
N TYR A 176 1.82 11.70 -10.90
CA TYR A 176 1.24 10.53 -10.27
C TYR A 176 2.21 9.35 -10.14
N ALA A 177 3.38 9.39 -10.79
CA ALA A 177 4.48 8.45 -10.68
C ALA A 177 5.82 9.16 -10.93
N GLY A 178 6.90 8.50 -10.61
CA GLY A 178 8.26 9.05 -10.62
C GLY A 178 8.90 8.88 -9.26
N THR A 179 10.21 8.97 -9.16
CA THR A 179 10.97 8.73 -7.92
C THR A 179 10.33 9.40 -6.71
N ALA A 180 9.96 8.62 -5.68
CA ALA A 180 9.52 9.13 -4.40
C ALA A 180 10.71 9.16 -3.44
N HIS A 181 10.83 10.23 -2.65
CA HIS A 181 11.74 10.28 -1.50
C HIS A 181 10.99 9.93 -0.22
N PHE A 182 11.71 9.68 0.87
CA PHE A 182 11.09 9.38 2.17
C PHE A 182 10.54 10.63 2.85
N GLY A 183 11.32 11.71 2.82
CA GLY A 183 11.03 12.99 3.45
C GLY A 183 12.24 13.92 3.44
N PRO A 184 12.11 15.13 3.99
CA PRO A 184 13.21 16.07 4.09
C PRO A 184 14.36 15.52 4.93
N ARG A 185 15.59 15.95 4.62
CA ARG A 185 16.77 15.55 5.39
C ARG A 185 16.68 16.06 6.83
N ASN A 186 16.85 15.13 7.78
CA ASN A 186 16.91 15.47 9.21
C ASN A 186 18.36 15.74 9.63
N ALA A 187 18.75 16.99 9.69
CA ALA A 187 20.11 17.41 10.07
C ALA A 187 20.45 17.16 11.57
N ALA A 188 19.43 16.88 12.40
CA ALA A 188 19.63 16.61 13.83
C ALA A 188 20.05 15.15 14.12
N VAL A 189 19.91 14.25 13.15
CA VAL A 189 20.28 12.85 13.32
C VAL A 189 21.69 12.61 12.82
N ASN A 190 22.64 12.49 13.77
CA ASN A 190 23.98 11.99 13.48
C ASN A 190 23.92 10.46 13.29
N ASN A 191 24.29 9.99 12.11
CA ASN A 191 24.36 8.58 11.83
C ASN A 191 25.81 8.11 11.77
N PRO A 192 26.24 7.16 12.63
CA PRO A 192 27.62 6.65 12.63
C PRO A 192 27.99 5.90 11.33
N LEU A 193 27.00 5.55 10.48
CA LEU A 193 27.20 4.90 9.18
C LEU A 193 27.22 5.91 8.01
N ASP A 194 27.26 7.20 8.30
CA ASP A 194 27.31 8.29 7.31
C ASP A 194 26.11 8.37 6.35
N PHE A 195 24.97 7.83 6.76
CA PHE A 195 23.72 7.99 6.02
C PHE A 195 22.97 9.26 6.46
N ALA A 196 22.44 9.98 5.50
CA ALA A 196 21.49 11.04 5.81
C ALA A 196 20.13 10.42 6.20
N PHE A 197 19.66 10.67 7.42
CA PHE A 197 18.29 10.31 7.78
C PHE A 197 17.30 11.38 7.30
N HIS A 198 16.14 10.91 6.89
CA HIS A 198 15.03 11.73 6.40
C HIS A 198 13.85 11.65 7.35
N ASP A 199 13.16 12.79 7.53
CA ASP A 199 12.02 12.89 8.42
C ASP A 199 10.82 12.09 7.91
N GLU A 200 10.15 11.39 8.83
CA GLU A 200 8.81 10.87 8.60
C GLU A 200 7.78 12.00 8.47
N GLN A 201 6.55 11.64 8.15
CA GLN A 201 5.30 12.39 8.08
C GLN A 201 4.81 12.70 6.66
N SER A 202 5.59 12.36 5.62
CA SER A 202 5.17 12.56 4.24
C SER A 202 4.11 11.52 3.86
N ASP A 203 2.93 11.97 3.48
CA ASP A 203 1.83 11.11 3.02
C ASP A 203 1.68 11.21 1.48
N PHE A 204 0.80 10.39 0.90
CA PHE A 204 0.56 10.37 -0.54
C PHE A 204 0.22 11.75 -1.13
N TYR A 205 -0.50 12.61 -0.42
CA TYR A 205 -0.85 13.95 -0.91
C TYR A 205 0.36 14.89 -0.91
N ASP A 206 1.35 14.68 -0.04
CA ASP A 206 2.64 15.39 -0.08
C ASP A 206 3.41 14.97 -1.34
N TYR A 207 3.46 13.67 -1.65
CA TYR A 207 4.05 13.19 -2.91
C TYR A 207 3.43 13.86 -4.13
N LEU A 208 2.09 13.94 -4.16
CA LEU A 208 1.36 14.55 -5.26
C LEU A 208 1.48 16.08 -5.32
N GLY A 209 1.82 16.72 -4.20
CA GLY A 209 1.79 18.17 -4.06
C GLY A 209 0.39 18.77 -4.17
N LEU A 210 -0.66 18.00 -3.83
CA LEU A 210 -2.07 18.38 -4.00
C LEU A 210 -2.86 18.32 -2.68
N PRO A 211 -3.78 19.28 -2.46
CA PRO A 211 -4.76 19.16 -1.39
C PRO A 211 -5.59 17.89 -1.54
N TRP A 212 -5.93 17.25 -0.42
CA TRP A 212 -6.76 16.06 -0.41
C TRP A 212 -7.94 16.22 0.55
N THR A 213 -9.11 15.76 0.14
CA THR A 213 -10.30 15.69 1.01
C THR A 213 -10.62 14.24 1.27
N PHE A 214 -10.55 13.82 2.54
CA PHE A 214 -10.89 12.47 2.96
C PHE A 214 -12.41 12.23 2.98
N PRO A 215 -12.86 10.95 3.02
CA PRO A 215 -14.29 10.61 3.06
C PRO A 215 -15.04 11.20 4.25
N ASP A 216 -14.37 11.50 5.35
CA ASP A 216 -14.96 12.17 6.53
C ASP A 216 -15.12 13.69 6.36
N GLY A 217 -14.74 14.23 5.19
CA GLY A 217 -14.80 15.66 4.87
C GLY A 217 -13.55 16.44 5.32
N THR A 218 -12.61 15.82 6.02
CA THR A 218 -11.37 16.49 6.43
C THR A 218 -10.52 16.81 5.21
N ARG A 219 -10.15 18.09 5.07
CA ARG A 219 -9.27 18.57 4.01
C ARG A 219 -7.88 18.86 4.56
N VAL A 220 -6.86 18.28 3.92
CA VAL A 220 -5.44 18.50 4.22
C VAL A 220 -4.75 19.23 3.07
N GLN A 221 -3.65 19.91 3.40
CA GLN A 221 -2.78 20.56 2.42
C GLN A 221 -1.44 19.82 2.41
N PRO A 222 -0.81 19.66 1.25
CA PRO A 222 0.54 19.14 1.20
C PRO A 222 1.54 20.17 1.72
N GLU A 223 2.56 19.71 2.42
CA GLU A 223 3.68 20.56 2.86
C GLU A 223 4.67 20.71 1.72
N LYS A 224 4.97 21.96 1.32
CA LYS A 224 5.87 22.23 0.19
C LYS A 224 7.25 21.57 0.33
N ALA A 225 7.77 21.48 1.56
CA ALA A 225 9.06 20.85 1.85
C ALA A 225 9.04 19.33 1.66
N ARG A 226 7.84 18.72 1.48
CA ARG A 226 7.62 17.28 1.33
C ARG A 226 7.08 16.89 -0.04
N TYR A 227 7.08 17.82 -1.00
CA TYR A 227 6.63 17.48 -2.36
C TYR A 227 7.53 16.43 -2.98
N GLY A 228 6.91 15.34 -3.47
CA GLY A 228 7.63 14.19 -3.99
C GLY A 228 8.04 13.17 -2.93
N ASP A 229 7.64 13.37 -1.66
CA ASP A 229 8.01 12.50 -0.55
C ASP A 229 6.84 11.61 -0.11
N ALA A 230 7.16 10.40 0.35
CA ALA A 230 6.23 9.49 1.00
C ALA A 230 6.99 8.60 2.00
N ASP A 231 6.66 8.70 3.29
CA ASP A 231 7.24 7.83 4.32
C ASP A 231 6.77 6.37 4.18
N CYS A 232 7.12 5.47 5.09
CA CYS A 232 6.79 4.06 4.95
C CYS A 232 5.29 3.80 4.78
N SER A 233 4.45 4.36 5.62
CA SER A 233 2.99 4.23 5.54
C SER A 233 2.36 5.13 4.49
N GLY A 234 2.91 6.32 4.27
CA GLY A 234 2.52 7.22 3.18
C GLY A 234 2.69 6.57 1.81
N PHE A 235 3.78 5.82 1.63
CA PHE A 235 4.03 5.05 0.42
C PHE A 235 3.01 3.90 0.22
N GLN A 236 2.66 3.15 1.28
CA GLN A 236 1.61 2.14 1.17
C GLN A 236 0.25 2.77 0.82
N ARG A 237 -0.05 3.94 1.38
CA ARG A 237 -1.25 4.72 1.07
C ARG A 237 -1.23 5.29 -0.34
N LEU A 238 -0.05 5.69 -0.85
CA LEU A 238 0.12 6.11 -2.25
C LEU A 238 -0.19 4.96 -3.22
N VAL A 239 0.38 3.78 -2.99
CA VAL A 239 0.20 2.60 -3.84
C VAL A 239 -1.21 2.01 -3.68
N TRP A 240 -1.53 1.48 -2.51
CA TRP A 240 -2.78 0.77 -2.28
C TRP A 240 -4.01 1.68 -2.26
N GLY A 241 -3.86 2.91 -1.73
CA GLY A 241 -4.96 3.87 -1.63
C GLY A 241 -5.14 4.66 -2.91
N TYR A 242 -4.28 5.64 -3.14
CA TYR A 242 -4.42 6.58 -4.25
C TYR A 242 -4.41 5.90 -5.62
N ARG A 243 -3.48 4.97 -5.85
CA ARG A 243 -3.33 4.29 -7.15
C ARG A 243 -4.26 3.10 -7.33
N MET A 244 -4.48 2.28 -6.31
CA MET A 244 -5.22 1.02 -6.41
C MET A 244 -6.64 1.07 -5.83
N GLY A 245 -7.05 2.20 -5.24
CA GLY A 245 -8.43 2.46 -4.86
C GLY A 245 -8.90 1.78 -3.56
N ILE A 246 -7.99 1.40 -2.67
CA ILE A 246 -8.36 1.12 -1.27
C ILE A 246 -8.70 2.45 -0.61
N PRO A 247 -9.85 2.60 0.07
CA PRO A 247 -10.20 3.83 0.76
C PRO A 247 -9.11 4.30 1.73
N LEU A 248 -8.94 5.59 1.86
CA LEU A 248 -7.95 6.21 2.72
C LEU A 248 -8.63 6.92 3.89
N HIS A 249 -8.16 6.66 5.10
CA HIS A 249 -8.65 7.27 6.32
C HIS A 249 -7.71 8.39 6.78
N ASN A 250 -8.26 9.48 7.31
CA ASN A 250 -7.42 10.62 7.72
C ASN A 250 -6.68 10.37 9.04
N THR A 251 -7.25 9.57 9.94
CA THR A 251 -6.75 9.38 11.30
C THR A 251 -6.04 8.04 11.49
N ASN A 252 -5.55 7.83 12.73
CA ASN A 252 -4.96 6.56 13.19
C ASN A 252 -5.96 5.67 13.94
N THR A 253 -7.24 5.97 13.86
CA THR A 253 -8.30 5.19 14.50
C THR A 253 -8.92 4.21 13.51
N LYS A 254 -9.70 3.26 14.00
CA LYS A 254 -10.49 2.34 13.19
C LYS A 254 -11.48 3.11 12.29
N GLY A 255 -11.60 2.70 11.03
CA GLY A 255 -12.49 3.34 10.06
C GLY A 255 -12.47 2.64 8.72
N ALA A 256 -13.26 3.16 7.78
CA ALA A 256 -13.31 2.65 6.41
C ALA A 256 -12.09 3.13 5.62
N GLY A 257 -11.08 2.29 5.51
CA GLY A 257 -9.89 2.55 4.72
C GLY A 257 -8.58 2.42 5.49
N LEU A 258 -7.48 2.71 4.82
CA LEU A 258 -6.14 2.65 5.39
C LEU A 258 -5.90 3.83 6.34
N PRO A 259 -5.63 3.58 7.64
CA PRO A 259 -5.17 4.59 8.58
C PRO A 259 -3.85 5.25 8.16
N ARG A 260 -3.48 6.37 8.82
CA ARG A 260 -2.28 7.12 8.44
C ARG A 260 -0.97 6.42 8.80
N ARG A 261 -0.85 5.82 9.98
CA ARG A 261 0.41 5.30 10.51
C ARG A 261 0.50 3.77 10.45
N ALA A 262 1.72 3.26 10.35
CA ALA A 262 2.00 1.82 10.27
C ALA A 262 1.33 1.02 11.40
N TYR A 263 1.46 1.46 12.67
CA TYR A 263 0.83 0.78 13.80
C TYR A 263 -0.70 0.71 13.68
N ALA A 264 -1.31 1.78 13.18
CA ALA A 264 -2.76 1.84 13.02
C ALA A 264 -3.24 0.99 11.84
N ILE A 265 -2.47 0.94 10.73
CA ILE A 265 -2.75 0.03 9.62
C ILE A 265 -2.65 -1.43 10.12
N ALA A 266 -1.62 -1.76 10.92
CA ALA A 266 -1.46 -3.10 11.47
C ALA A 266 -2.64 -3.50 12.38
N ALA A 267 -3.09 -2.59 13.27
CA ALA A 267 -4.15 -2.88 14.23
C ALA A 267 -5.55 -2.83 13.59
N ASP A 268 -5.86 -1.75 12.89
CA ASP A 268 -7.22 -1.35 12.51
C ASP A 268 -7.44 -1.20 11.00
N GLY A 269 -6.43 -1.47 10.16
CA GLY A 269 -6.56 -1.40 8.70
C GLY A 269 -7.61 -2.37 8.16
N PRO A 270 -8.15 -2.12 6.95
CA PRO A 270 -9.08 -3.03 6.29
C PRO A 270 -8.43 -4.37 5.97
N GLY A 271 -9.24 -5.35 5.61
CA GLY A 271 -8.78 -6.66 5.21
C GLY A 271 -8.54 -7.63 6.37
N ARG A 272 -7.70 -8.64 6.14
CA ARG A 272 -7.46 -9.75 7.05
C ARG A 272 -6.08 -9.67 7.71
N LEU A 273 -6.02 -9.69 9.03
CA LEU A 273 -4.78 -9.90 9.76
C LEU A 273 -4.37 -11.37 9.58
N VAL A 274 -3.30 -11.63 8.81
CA VAL A 274 -2.83 -12.99 8.48
C VAL A 274 -1.74 -13.47 9.42
N ILE A 275 -0.91 -12.57 9.94
CA ILE A 275 -0.01 -12.80 11.07
C ILE A 275 -0.40 -11.81 12.17
N PRO A 276 -0.96 -12.28 13.30
CA PRO A 276 -1.24 -11.42 14.46
C PRO A 276 0.03 -10.81 15.03
N HIS A 277 -0.10 -9.65 15.66
CA HIS A 277 1.04 -8.99 16.31
C HIS A 277 1.67 -9.88 17.39
N THR A 278 2.96 -10.18 17.22
CA THR A 278 3.69 -11.17 18.05
C THR A 278 4.32 -10.56 19.32
N GLY A 279 3.95 -9.32 19.69
CA GLY A 279 4.54 -8.59 20.82
C GLY A 279 5.99 -8.23 20.53
N LYS A 280 6.91 -8.68 21.40
CA LYS A 280 8.35 -8.42 21.27
C LYS A 280 9.08 -9.48 20.43
N GLN A 281 8.41 -10.56 20.07
CA GLN A 281 9.02 -11.67 19.34
C GLN A 281 8.97 -11.43 17.83
N GLN A 282 9.98 -11.92 17.13
CA GLN A 282 9.96 -11.98 15.67
C GLN A 282 8.85 -12.93 15.21
N ALA A 283 8.08 -12.52 14.20
CA ALA A 283 7.16 -13.42 13.52
C ALA A 283 7.98 -14.34 12.58
N THR A 284 7.89 -15.67 12.80
CA THR A 284 8.72 -16.67 12.07
C THR A 284 7.91 -17.58 11.17
N ASP A 285 6.60 -17.71 11.37
CA ASP A 285 5.75 -18.47 10.43
C ASP A 285 5.36 -17.58 9.24
N LEU A 286 6.12 -17.71 8.18
CA LEU A 286 5.95 -16.96 6.92
C LEU A 286 5.10 -17.73 5.90
N SER A 287 4.67 -18.95 6.19
CA SER A 287 3.97 -19.85 5.26
C SER A 287 2.59 -19.33 4.83
N VAL A 288 2.00 -18.45 5.63
CA VAL A 288 0.69 -17.84 5.36
C VAL A 288 0.76 -16.60 4.46
N LEU A 289 1.96 -16.07 4.24
CA LEU A 289 2.16 -14.87 3.44
C LEU A 289 1.86 -15.11 1.96
N GLN A 290 1.29 -14.09 1.34
CA GLN A 290 1.11 -14.01 -0.12
C GLN A 290 1.65 -12.69 -0.64
N PRO A 291 2.18 -12.66 -1.88
CA PRO A 291 2.61 -11.42 -2.51
C PRO A 291 1.53 -10.33 -2.38
N GLY A 292 1.94 -9.13 -1.96
CA GLY A 292 1.05 -8.01 -1.68
C GLY A 292 0.62 -7.86 -0.22
N ASP A 293 0.88 -8.82 0.67
CA ASP A 293 0.60 -8.64 2.09
C ASP A 293 1.39 -7.47 2.67
N LEU A 294 0.73 -6.59 3.40
CA LEU A 294 1.43 -5.58 4.19
C LEU A 294 2.13 -6.24 5.38
N VAL A 295 3.39 -5.89 5.55
CA VAL A 295 4.27 -6.41 6.62
C VAL A 295 4.68 -5.27 7.54
N PHE A 296 4.71 -5.54 8.85
CA PHE A 296 4.84 -4.52 9.88
C PHE A 296 5.98 -4.86 10.84
N PHE A 297 6.74 -3.82 11.21
CA PHE A 297 7.97 -3.97 11.96
C PHE A 297 7.98 -3.05 13.18
N ALA A 298 8.62 -3.53 14.27
CA ALA A 298 9.03 -2.76 15.42
C ALA A 298 10.57 -2.65 15.36
N ILE A 299 11.10 -1.54 14.85
CA ILE A 299 12.53 -1.34 14.60
C ILE A 299 13.14 -0.24 15.48
N ILE A 300 12.34 0.52 16.23
CA ILE A 300 12.84 1.43 17.26
C ILE A 300 13.39 0.61 18.43
N LYS A 301 14.70 0.77 18.70
CA LYS A 301 15.46 -0.05 19.68
C LYS A 301 14.79 -0.15 21.05
N ASP A 302 14.27 0.95 21.57
CA ASP A 302 13.72 1.02 22.94
C ASP A 302 12.22 0.73 22.99
N ARG A 303 11.60 0.35 21.85
CA ARG A 303 10.16 0.04 21.72
C ARG A 303 9.94 -1.23 20.89
N PRO A 304 10.43 -2.39 21.33
CA PRO A 304 10.47 -3.62 20.52
C PRO A 304 9.09 -4.23 20.21
N ASP A 305 8.04 -3.74 20.82
CA ASP A 305 6.63 -4.14 20.64
C ASP A 305 5.79 -3.06 19.92
N PHE A 306 6.36 -1.91 19.61
CA PHE A 306 5.64 -0.85 18.92
C PHE A 306 5.91 -0.88 17.40
N ILE A 307 4.87 -1.08 16.61
CA ILE A 307 4.96 -1.01 15.14
C ILE A 307 5.25 0.42 14.71
N ASP A 308 6.40 0.62 14.08
CA ASP A 308 6.86 1.93 13.59
C ASP A 308 7.17 1.94 12.09
N HIS A 309 7.25 0.77 11.45
CA HIS A 309 7.54 0.66 10.02
C HIS A 309 6.63 -0.35 9.32
N CYS A 310 6.45 -0.17 8.01
CA CYS A 310 5.70 -1.10 7.17
C CYS A 310 6.25 -1.17 5.74
N GLY A 311 5.95 -2.29 5.10
CA GLY A 311 6.24 -2.55 3.69
C GLY A 311 5.20 -3.49 3.08
N MET A 312 5.44 -3.95 1.85
CA MET A 312 4.67 -5.01 1.21
C MET A 312 5.55 -6.21 0.89
N TYR A 313 5.06 -7.40 1.17
CA TYR A 313 5.75 -8.65 0.86
C TYR A 313 5.72 -8.93 -0.64
N MET A 314 6.88 -9.21 -1.22
CA MET A 314 7.02 -9.43 -2.67
C MET A 314 7.00 -10.91 -3.06
N GLY A 315 7.34 -11.81 -2.13
CA GLY A 315 7.61 -13.21 -2.41
C GLY A 315 9.05 -13.60 -2.07
N LEU A 316 9.48 -14.74 -2.60
CA LEU A 316 10.85 -15.21 -2.46
C LEU A 316 11.76 -14.55 -3.52
N ASP A 317 12.97 -14.20 -3.12
CA ASP A 317 14.03 -13.80 -4.05
C ASP A 317 14.73 -15.01 -4.66
N ASP A 318 15.70 -14.76 -5.54
CA ASP A 318 16.49 -15.77 -6.23
C ASP A 318 17.43 -16.59 -5.32
N GLN A 319 17.51 -16.21 -4.03
CA GLN A 319 18.19 -16.97 -2.97
C GLN A 319 17.20 -17.74 -2.08
N GLY A 320 15.90 -17.70 -2.40
CA GLY A 320 14.84 -18.34 -1.63
C GLY A 320 14.48 -17.61 -0.33
N ARG A 321 14.80 -16.33 -0.19
CA ARG A 321 14.57 -15.52 1.00
C ARG A 321 13.34 -14.66 0.84
N HIS A 322 12.59 -14.46 1.93
CA HIS A 322 11.36 -13.68 1.95
C HIS A 322 11.63 -12.17 1.86
N ARG A 323 11.39 -11.57 0.70
CA ARG A 323 11.72 -10.16 0.42
C ARG A 323 10.50 -9.24 0.48
N PHE A 324 10.71 -8.02 0.96
CA PHE A 324 9.68 -6.98 1.00
C PHE A 324 10.14 -5.68 0.32
N TYR A 325 9.18 -4.82 -0.01
CA TYR A 325 9.38 -3.50 -0.62
C TYR A 325 8.80 -2.41 0.29
N SER A 326 9.58 -1.39 0.62
CA SER A 326 9.14 -0.31 1.50
C SER A 326 9.87 1.01 1.22
N SER A 327 9.21 2.14 1.50
CA SER A 327 9.91 3.43 1.60
C SER A 327 10.65 3.49 2.93
N ARG A 328 11.96 3.81 2.89
CA ARG A 328 12.86 3.78 4.05
C ARG A 328 13.67 5.05 4.16
N SER A 329 13.81 5.59 5.37
CA SER A 329 14.51 6.83 5.66
C SER A 329 15.97 6.80 5.18
N ALA A 330 16.73 5.76 5.53
CA ALA A 330 18.14 5.66 5.17
C ALA A 330 18.38 5.46 3.65
N ALA A 331 17.44 4.83 2.95
CA ALA A 331 17.49 4.69 1.49
C ALA A 331 16.90 5.91 0.77
N ASN A 332 16.32 6.83 1.51
CA ASN A 332 15.59 7.99 1.04
C ASN A 332 14.52 7.63 -0.01
N GLY A 333 13.71 6.62 0.27
CA GLY A 333 12.59 6.27 -0.60
C GLY A 333 12.31 4.77 -0.70
N PRO A 334 11.42 4.38 -1.63
CA PRO A 334 10.99 2.99 -1.82
C PRO A 334 12.11 2.13 -2.40
N THR A 335 12.33 0.95 -1.78
CA THR A 335 13.35 0.01 -2.21
C THR A 335 13.07 -1.42 -1.72
N MET A 336 13.49 -2.41 -2.48
CA MET A 336 13.65 -3.81 -2.05
C MET A 336 15.08 -4.14 -1.64
N GLY A 337 15.95 -3.13 -1.63
CA GLY A 337 17.40 -3.30 -1.51
C GLY A 337 17.90 -3.53 -0.08
N ASP A 338 19.22 -3.52 0.07
CA ASP A 338 19.90 -3.97 1.29
C ASP A 338 20.60 -2.82 2.04
N MET A 339 20.37 -1.57 1.62
CA MET A 339 20.92 -0.37 2.27
C MET A 339 20.36 -0.24 3.69
N SER A 340 21.24 -0.12 4.70
CA SER A 340 20.87 0.00 6.13
C SER A 340 19.99 -1.12 6.66
N GLY A 341 20.24 -2.33 6.20
CA GLY A 341 19.53 -3.56 6.54
C GLY A 341 18.86 -4.19 5.34
N HIS A 342 18.96 -5.51 5.25
CA HIS A 342 18.36 -6.26 4.16
C HIS A 342 16.84 -6.18 4.20
N ALA A 343 16.21 -6.04 3.05
CA ALA A 343 14.75 -6.04 2.93
C ALA A 343 14.16 -7.46 3.07
N LEU A 344 14.45 -8.13 4.17
CA LEU A 344 14.12 -9.54 4.42
C LEU A 344 13.25 -9.70 5.67
N LEU A 345 12.33 -10.69 5.62
CA LEU A 345 11.47 -11.07 6.75
C LEU A 345 12.06 -12.23 7.56
N ASP A 346 12.90 -13.04 6.94
CA ASP A 346 13.55 -14.23 7.50
C ASP A 346 15.00 -13.93 7.89
N GLY A 347 15.56 -14.79 8.76
CA GLY A 347 16.91 -14.63 9.29
C GLY A 347 16.99 -13.74 10.52
N THR A 348 18.16 -13.12 10.75
CA THR A 348 18.48 -12.35 11.96
C THR A 348 18.87 -10.91 11.69
N ASP A 349 18.61 -10.42 10.48
CA ASP A 349 18.90 -9.06 10.08
C ASP A 349 17.98 -8.04 10.76
N PHE A 350 18.30 -6.77 10.59
CA PHE A 350 17.63 -5.65 11.24
C PHE A 350 16.10 -5.70 11.08
N TYR A 351 15.61 -5.80 9.83
CA TYR A 351 14.17 -5.85 9.56
C TYR A 351 13.55 -7.20 9.95
N ALA A 352 14.24 -8.32 9.68
CA ALA A 352 13.76 -9.65 10.07
C ALA A 352 13.50 -9.74 11.57
N ARG A 353 14.46 -9.30 12.42
CA ARG A 353 14.26 -9.25 13.88
C ARG A 353 13.12 -8.33 14.30
N GLY A 354 12.85 -7.28 13.52
CA GLY A 354 11.76 -6.33 13.75
C GLY A 354 10.39 -6.81 13.28
N PHE A 355 10.29 -7.85 12.47
CA PHE A 355 9.03 -8.28 11.86
C PHE A 355 8.03 -8.78 12.93
N ARG A 356 6.80 -8.23 12.95
CA ARG A 356 5.80 -8.45 14.02
C ARG A 356 4.44 -8.89 13.55
N ALA A 357 3.98 -8.45 12.39
CA ALA A 357 2.61 -8.69 11.95
C ALA A 357 2.51 -8.63 10.43
N ALA A 358 1.46 -9.24 9.87
CA ALA A 358 1.12 -9.06 8.46
C ALA A 358 -0.40 -8.97 8.25
N ARG A 359 -0.81 -8.15 7.29
CA ARG A 359 -2.21 -7.92 6.91
C ARG A 359 -2.39 -8.00 5.40
N ARG A 360 -3.40 -8.71 4.96
CA ARG A 360 -3.88 -8.78 3.58
C ARG A 360 -5.05 -7.82 3.42
N LEU A 361 -4.90 -6.83 2.54
CA LEU A 361 -5.91 -5.78 2.32
C LEU A 361 -7.13 -6.26 1.55
#